data_c842316037dbe3214f0e46310d5ac5a7
#
_entry.id   c842316037dbe3214f0e46310d5ac5a7
#
_cell.length_a   1.000
_cell.length_b   1.000
_cell.length_c   1.000
_cell.angle_alpha   90.00
_cell.angle_beta   90.00
_cell.angle_gamma   90.00
#
_symmetry.space_group_name_H-M   'P 1'
#
loop_
_entity.id
_entity.type
_entity.pdbx_description
1 polymer ?
#
loop_
_entity_poly.entity_id
_entity_poly.type
_entity_poly.pdbx_seq_one_letter_code
_entity_poly.pdbx_strand_id
1 'polypeptide(L)'
;MFDIPFCTDQDVTPAAAPGAGGHDATMPSLPQSPTPETVMRDVTTQIVRRAIKLGRRKGREIRISKTAKGKGIPVTDLNPDTPEGRTRLDAFLAGGARHYTISGLGAPEEPNAVNWRDLNLPFGRKMLLLVLVGISFFMRGSPLKNRLYRLMGVHIGKNTEIMQMAWLDHFRPELIFIGDYTLLGAFTRATVHAYDGCGTFRYGLIEIGSHCTIGAGTGIGPILMEDNVRTLPGTTLSPYLARIRSGSVVGYMPPPVKLEGSASVQQPQSDVRSD
;
A
#
# COMPACT_ATOMS: atom_id res chain seq x y z
N MET A 1 15.44 -12.79 29.27
CA MET A 1 16.11 -11.72 28.52
C MET A 1 16.83 -12.45 27.40
N PHE A 2 16.23 -12.52 26.24
CA PHE A 2 16.83 -13.21 25.08
C PHE A 2 17.62 -12.16 24.31
N ASP A 3 18.93 -12.23 24.41
CA ASP A 3 19.85 -11.49 23.55
C ASP A 3 19.77 -12.08 22.15
N ILE A 4 19.07 -11.40 21.26
CA ILE A 4 19.15 -11.68 19.83
C ILE A 4 20.42 -10.96 19.34
N PRO A 5 21.43 -11.67 18.84
CA PRO A 5 22.63 -11.02 18.33
C PRO A 5 22.27 -10.16 17.13
N PHE A 6 22.52 -8.87 17.24
CA PHE A 6 22.54 -7.96 16.10
C PHE A 6 23.64 -8.40 15.16
N CYS A 7 23.32 -8.65 13.90
CA CYS A 7 24.33 -8.70 12.84
C CYS A 7 24.99 -7.31 12.77
N THR A 8 26.18 -7.21 13.32
CA THR A 8 27.09 -6.08 13.10
C THR A 8 27.67 -6.20 11.70
N ASP A 9 27.77 -5.05 11.04
CA ASP A 9 28.39 -4.86 9.73
C ASP A 9 29.68 -5.70 9.58
N GLN A 10 29.65 -6.65 8.66
CA GLN A 10 30.88 -7.19 8.11
C GLN A 10 31.24 -6.33 6.89
N ASP A 11 32.41 -5.73 6.96
CA ASP A 11 33.12 -5.03 5.91
C ASP A 11 33.13 -5.87 4.61
N VAL A 12 32.26 -5.51 3.67
CA VAL A 12 32.31 -6.02 2.30
C VAL A 12 33.20 -5.07 1.50
N THR A 13 34.46 -5.44 1.39
CA THR A 13 35.39 -4.82 0.43
C THR A 13 34.86 -5.03 -0.99
N PRO A 14 34.73 -3.99 -1.82
CA PRO A 14 34.27 -4.17 -3.19
C PRO A 14 35.35 -4.84 -4.04
N ALA A 15 34.98 -5.97 -4.62
CA ALA A 15 35.82 -6.64 -5.62
C ALA A 15 35.94 -5.78 -6.88
N ALA A 16 37.18 -5.63 -7.36
CA ALA A 16 37.49 -4.86 -8.56
C ALA A 16 36.80 -5.43 -9.80
N ALA A 17 36.22 -4.55 -10.59
CA ALA A 17 35.56 -4.87 -11.84
C ALA A 17 36.57 -5.28 -12.93
N PRO A 18 36.29 -6.32 -13.72
CA PRO A 18 37.07 -6.61 -14.95
C PRO A 18 36.64 -5.66 -16.08
N GLY A 19 37.66 -5.29 -16.86
CA GLY A 19 37.63 -4.21 -17.85
C GLY A 19 36.55 -4.28 -18.91
N ALA A 20 36.15 -3.10 -19.31
CA ALA A 20 35.21 -2.78 -20.36
C ALA A 20 35.76 -3.13 -21.75
N GLY A 21 35.14 -4.12 -22.40
CA GLY A 21 35.20 -4.28 -23.85
C GLY A 21 33.93 -3.69 -24.46
N GLY A 22 34.07 -2.61 -25.24
CA GLY A 22 32.95 -1.91 -25.87
C GLY A 22 32.30 -2.76 -26.96
N HIS A 23 30.96 -2.85 -26.92
CA HIS A 23 30.09 -2.97 -28.06
C HIS A 23 28.87 -2.08 -27.78
N ASP A 24 28.90 -0.94 -28.46
CA ASP A 24 27.79 0.01 -28.51
C ASP A 24 26.68 -0.60 -29.43
N ALA A 25 25.87 -1.44 -28.84
CA ALA A 25 24.58 -1.85 -29.41
C ALA A 25 23.51 -1.16 -28.57
N THR A 26 22.98 -0.05 -29.08
CA THR A 26 21.81 0.64 -28.53
C THR A 26 20.64 -0.34 -28.49
N MET A 27 20.53 -1.08 -27.39
CA MET A 27 19.35 -1.87 -27.09
C MET A 27 18.17 -0.91 -26.95
N PRO A 28 17.01 -1.19 -27.57
CA PRO A 28 15.81 -0.41 -27.33
C PRO A 28 15.55 -0.39 -25.83
N SER A 29 15.45 0.79 -25.25
CA SER A 29 15.18 0.98 -23.84
C SER A 29 13.91 0.21 -23.49
N LEU A 30 14.02 -0.72 -22.57
CA LEU A 30 12.85 -1.41 -21.99
C LEU A 30 11.87 -0.34 -21.50
N PRO A 31 10.55 -0.52 -21.72
CA PRO A 31 9.57 0.43 -21.24
C PRO A 31 9.78 0.63 -19.73
N GLN A 32 10.04 1.86 -19.34
CA GLN A 32 10.23 2.21 -17.93
C GLN A 32 8.95 1.87 -17.18
N SER A 33 9.08 1.22 -16.02
CA SER A 33 7.94 0.97 -15.15
C SER A 33 7.24 2.31 -14.83
N PRO A 34 5.90 2.36 -14.85
CA PRO A 34 5.17 3.60 -14.62
C PRO A 34 5.48 4.14 -13.23
N THR A 35 5.62 5.48 -13.12
CA THR A 35 5.82 6.12 -11.82
C THR A 35 4.53 6.14 -10.99
N PRO A 36 4.62 6.19 -9.65
CA PRO A 36 3.44 6.29 -8.78
C PRO A 36 2.50 7.44 -9.18
N GLU A 37 3.07 8.58 -9.56
CA GLU A 37 2.31 9.77 -9.97
C GLU A 37 1.54 9.53 -11.27
N THR A 38 2.17 8.88 -12.25
CA THR A 38 1.53 8.53 -13.53
C THR A 38 0.36 7.59 -13.29
N VAL A 39 0.56 6.54 -12.48
CA VAL A 39 -0.49 5.57 -12.15
C VAL A 39 -1.63 6.26 -11.39
N MET A 40 -1.32 7.11 -10.41
CA MET A 40 -2.33 7.85 -9.66
C MET A 40 -3.17 8.75 -10.55
N ARG A 41 -2.53 9.42 -11.54
CA ARG A 41 -3.21 10.23 -12.54
C ARG A 41 -4.19 9.41 -13.38
N ASP A 42 -3.74 8.27 -13.89
CA ASP A 42 -4.55 7.40 -14.74
C ASP A 42 -5.75 6.82 -13.97
N VAL A 43 -5.53 6.35 -12.75
CA VAL A 43 -6.58 5.83 -11.87
C VAL A 43 -7.59 6.92 -11.55
N THR A 44 -7.13 8.13 -11.21
CA THR A 44 -8.02 9.27 -10.91
C THR A 44 -8.85 9.65 -12.12
N THR A 45 -8.26 9.70 -13.30
CA THR A 45 -8.98 9.97 -14.56
C THR A 45 -10.10 8.95 -14.80
N GLN A 46 -9.83 7.67 -14.58
CA GLN A 46 -10.84 6.62 -14.71
C GLN A 46 -11.95 6.75 -13.67
N ILE A 47 -11.60 7.08 -12.42
CA ILE A 47 -12.57 7.27 -11.33
C ILE A 47 -13.46 8.49 -11.61
N VAL A 48 -12.88 9.60 -12.08
CA VAL A 48 -13.66 10.80 -12.46
C VAL A 48 -14.68 10.46 -13.56
N ARG A 49 -14.29 9.75 -14.62
CA ARG A 49 -15.23 9.29 -15.67
C ARG A 49 -16.40 8.47 -15.10
N ARG A 50 -16.11 7.57 -14.16
CA ARG A 50 -17.13 6.73 -13.52
C ARG A 50 -18.03 7.53 -12.58
N ALA A 51 -17.43 8.45 -11.81
CA ALA A 51 -18.16 9.34 -10.94
C ALA A 51 -19.16 10.24 -11.72
N ILE A 52 -18.74 10.76 -12.88
CA ILE A 52 -19.65 11.52 -13.78
C ILE A 52 -20.84 10.66 -14.22
N LYS A 53 -20.59 9.42 -14.68
CA LYS A 53 -21.66 8.49 -15.07
C LYS A 53 -22.59 8.18 -13.90
N LEU A 54 -22.02 7.96 -12.71
CA LEU A 54 -22.80 7.69 -11.50
C LEU A 54 -23.66 8.90 -11.10
N GLY A 55 -23.08 10.10 -11.09
CA GLY A 55 -23.79 11.34 -10.77
C GLY A 55 -24.98 11.58 -11.70
N ARG A 56 -24.79 11.42 -13.02
CA ARG A 56 -25.88 11.51 -14.02
C ARG A 56 -26.98 10.48 -13.76
N ARG A 57 -26.61 9.23 -13.49
CA ARG A 57 -27.58 8.15 -13.22
C ARG A 57 -28.40 8.39 -11.95
N LYS A 58 -27.77 8.95 -10.92
CA LYS A 58 -28.38 9.17 -9.60
C LYS A 58 -28.97 10.55 -9.42
N GLY A 59 -28.81 11.46 -10.38
CA GLY A 59 -29.26 12.86 -10.26
C GLY A 59 -28.54 13.62 -9.15
N ARG A 60 -27.25 13.31 -8.90
CA ARG A 60 -26.46 13.88 -7.79
C ARG A 60 -25.19 14.54 -8.27
N GLU A 61 -24.82 15.61 -7.59
CA GLU A 61 -23.52 16.23 -7.77
C GLU A 61 -22.46 15.46 -6.97
N ILE A 62 -21.53 14.83 -7.68
CA ILE A 62 -20.37 14.17 -7.09
C ILE A 62 -19.19 15.13 -7.18
N ARG A 63 -18.44 15.23 -6.11
CA ARG A 63 -17.29 16.13 -5.97
C ARG A 63 -16.03 15.36 -5.62
N ILE A 64 -14.86 15.88 -6.06
CA ILE A 64 -13.56 15.34 -5.73
C ILE A 64 -12.70 16.39 -5.05
N SER A 65 -11.92 16.01 -4.04
CA SER A 65 -10.97 16.87 -3.36
C SER A 65 -9.65 16.18 -3.08
N LYS A 66 -8.58 16.98 -2.91
CA LYS A 66 -7.24 16.51 -2.48
C LYS A 66 -7.15 16.32 -0.95
N THR A 67 -8.13 16.78 -0.22
CA THR A 67 -8.13 16.73 1.25
C THR A 67 -9.42 16.12 1.77
N ALA A 68 -9.36 15.51 2.96
CA ALA A 68 -10.51 14.88 3.58
C ALA A 68 -11.65 15.87 3.95
N LYS A 69 -11.34 17.14 4.14
CA LYS A 69 -12.28 18.18 4.58
C LYS A 69 -12.50 19.29 3.56
N GLY A 70 -11.94 19.16 2.35
CA GLY A 70 -12.08 20.19 1.30
C GLY A 70 -13.46 20.18 0.65
N LYS A 71 -13.96 21.38 0.25
CA LYS A 71 -15.23 21.51 -0.48
C LYS A 71 -15.28 20.80 -1.82
N GLY A 72 -14.19 20.24 -2.32
CA GLY A 72 -14.11 19.50 -3.56
C GLY A 72 -14.60 20.25 -4.81
N ILE A 73 -14.18 19.80 -5.97
CA ILE A 73 -14.58 20.30 -7.29
C ILE A 73 -15.64 19.34 -7.84
N PRO A 74 -16.72 19.81 -8.46
CA PRO A 74 -17.65 18.94 -9.18
C PRO A 74 -16.91 18.09 -10.21
N VAL A 75 -17.12 16.77 -10.21
CA VAL A 75 -16.42 15.90 -11.18
C VAL A 75 -16.83 16.19 -12.62
N THR A 76 -17.99 16.81 -12.85
CA THR A 76 -18.44 17.26 -14.16
C THR A 76 -17.52 18.32 -14.77
N ASP A 77 -16.93 19.18 -13.94
CA ASP A 77 -16.01 20.24 -14.34
C ASP A 77 -14.64 19.68 -14.75
N LEU A 78 -14.34 18.47 -14.32
CA LEU A 78 -13.11 17.73 -14.59
C LEU A 78 -13.30 16.63 -15.66
N ASN A 79 -14.31 16.77 -16.52
CA ASN A 79 -14.62 15.73 -17.50
C ASN A 79 -13.45 15.55 -18.51
N PRO A 80 -12.74 14.42 -18.49
CA PRO A 80 -11.58 14.19 -19.37
C PRO A 80 -11.98 14.02 -20.85
N ASP A 81 -13.28 13.90 -21.15
CA ASP A 81 -13.79 13.69 -22.50
C ASP A 81 -14.12 15.04 -23.19
N THR A 82 -14.00 16.19 -22.48
CA THR A 82 -14.09 17.53 -23.05
C THR A 82 -12.73 18.25 -22.98
N PRO A 83 -12.39 19.15 -23.92
CA PRO A 83 -11.12 19.88 -23.90
C PRO A 83 -10.92 20.70 -22.60
N GLU A 84 -11.97 21.45 -22.21
CA GLU A 84 -11.94 22.31 -21.02
C GLU A 84 -11.82 21.49 -19.73
N GLY A 85 -12.59 20.38 -19.64
CA GLY A 85 -12.54 19.48 -18.49
C GLY A 85 -11.21 18.75 -18.37
N ARG A 86 -10.59 18.40 -19.50
CA ARG A 86 -9.25 17.82 -19.53
C ARG A 86 -8.21 18.78 -19.00
N THR A 87 -8.21 20.03 -19.46
CA THR A 87 -7.28 21.06 -18.97
C THR A 87 -7.46 21.29 -17.46
N ARG A 88 -8.71 21.35 -16.97
CA ARG A 88 -8.99 21.49 -15.53
C ARG A 88 -8.57 20.26 -14.74
N LEU A 89 -8.77 19.04 -15.26
CA LEU A 89 -8.33 17.81 -14.63
C LEU A 89 -6.80 17.78 -14.54
N ASP A 90 -6.09 18.15 -15.60
CA ASP A 90 -4.64 18.23 -15.62
C ASP A 90 -4.12 19.23 -14.58
N ALA A 91 -4.72 20.40 -14.50
CA ALA A 91 -4.41 21.39 -13.47
C ALA A 91 -4.74 20.89 -12.05
N PHE A 92 -5.86 20.18 -11.89
CA PHE A 92 -6.21 19.55 -10.62
C PHE A 92 -5.20 18.48 -10.21
N LEU A 93 -4.71 17.67 -11.14
CA LEU A 93 -3.73 16.61 -10.89
C LEU A 93 -2.30 17.15 -10.77
N ALA A 94 -2.02 18.34 -11.24
CA ALA A 94 -0.73 19.01 -11.03
C ALA A 94 -0.44 19.17 -9.53
N GLY A 95 0.79 18.88 -9.12
CA GLY A 95 1.18 18.91 -7.71
C GLY A 95 1.06 17.60 -6.94
N GLY A 96 0.78 16.47 -7.63
CA GLY A 96 1.06 15.12 -7.17
C GLY A 96 0.37 14.72 -5.87
N ALA A 97 -0.94 14.94 -5.72
CA ALA A 97 -1.66 14.47 -4.54
C ALA A 97 -1.60 12.93 -4.43
N ARG A 98 -1.29 12.44 -3.26
CA ARG A 98 -1.14 10.99 -2.99
C ARG A 98 -2.45 10.31 -2.62
N HIS A 99 -3.49 11.07 -2.31
CA HIS A 99 -4.83 10.59 -2.00
C HIS A 99 -5.89 11.58 -2.45
N TYR A 100 -7.07 11.05 -2.74
CA TYR A 100 -8.24 11.83 -3.13
C TYR A 100 -9.48 11.37 -2.35
N THR A 101 -10.40 12.29 -2.19
CA THR A 101 -11.70 12.06 -1.55
C THR A 101 -12.80 12.37 -2.55
N ILE A 102 -13.71 11.41 -2.76
CA ILE A 102 -14.93 11.55 -3.55
C ILE A 102 -16.10 11.66 -2.59
N SER A 103 -16.92 12.68 -2.72
CA SER A 103 -18.11 12.92 -1.91
C SER A 103 -19.36 13.00 -2.76
N GLY A 104 -20.55 12.88 -2.14
CA GLY A 104 -21.83 12.89 -2.84
C GLY A 104 -22.24 11.55 -3.44
N LEU A 105 -21.60 10.44 -3.05
CA LEU A 105 -21.89 9.10 -3.57
C LEU A 105 -23.19 8.51 -3.02
N GLY A 106 -23.60 8.88 -1.82
CA GLY A 106 -24.78 8.37 -1.14
C GLY A 106 -25.56 9.46 -0.44
N ALA A 107 -26.82 9.19 -0.08
CA ALA A 107 -27.61 9.97 0.85
C ALA A 107 -27.60 9.28 2.23
N PRO A 108 -27.87 10.03 3.31
CA PRO A 108 -27.93 9.46 4.66
C PRO A 108 -28.89 8.29 4.81
N GLU A 109 -29.96 8.26 3.99
CA GLU A 109 -31.00 7.23 4.02
C GLU A 109 -30.67 6.00 3.16
N GLU A 110 -29.60 6.04 2.35
CA GLU A 110 -29.24 4.92 1.50
C GLU A 110 -28.41 3.89 2.28
N PRO A 111 -28.62 2.58 2.01
CA PRO A 111 -27.77 1.55 2.58
C PRO A 111 -26.29 1.80 2.26
N ASN A 112 -25.45 1.67 3.26
CA ASN A 112 -24.01 1.86 3.14
C ASN A 112 -23.42 1.07 1.98
N ALA A 113 -22.49 1.64 1.28
CA ALA A 113 -21.58 0.97 0.35
C ALA A 113 -22.12 0.60 -1.04
N VAL A 114 -23.35 0.86 -1.41
CA VAL A 114 -23.84 0.44 -2.74
C VAL A 114 -23.20 1.27 -3.86
N ASN A 115 -23.02 2.56 -3.65
CA ASN A 115 -22.66 3.49 -4.73
C ASN A 115 -21.15 3.52 -5.05
N TRP A 116 -20.27 3.29 -4.10
CA TRP A 116 -18.82 3.28 -4.35
C TRP A 116 -18.40 2.12 -5.26
N ARG A 117 -19.17 1.02 -5.30
CA ARG A 117 -18.91 -0.13 -6.17
C ARG A 117 -18.87 0.27 -7.65
N ASP A 118 -19.60 1.30 -8.02
CA ASP A 118 -19.67 1.80 -9.40
C ASP A 118 -18.38 2.55 -9.81
N LEU A 119 -17.57 2.98 -8.84
CA LEU A 119 -16.24 3.55 -9.07
C LEU A 119 -15.17 2.49 -9.32
N ASN A 120 -15.49 1.23 -9.03
CA ASN A 120 -14.55 0.12 -9.13
C ASN A 120 -14.37 -0.35 -10.59
N LEU A 121 -13.45 -1.27 -10.79
CA LEU A 121 -13.17 -1.93 -12.06
C LEU A 121 -14.42 -2.64 -12.63
N PRO A 122 -14.47 -2.92 -13.94
CA PRO A 122 -15.52 -3.73 -14.54
C PRO A 122 -15.66 -5.08 -13.83
N PHE A 123 -16.89 -5.59 -13.74
CA PHE A 123 -17.22 -6.79 -12.95
C PHE A 123 -16.32 -7.98 -13.24
N GLY A 124 -16.07 -8.33 -14.52
CA GLY A 124 -15.23 -9.47 -14.87
C GLY A 124 -13.79 -9.33 -14.39
N ARG A 125 -13.17 -8.13 -14.57
CA ARG A 125 -11.81 -7.86 -14.05
C ARG A 125 -11.77 -7.91 -12.53
N LYS A 126 -12.79 -7.39 -11.86
CA LYS A 126 -12.90 -7.44 -10.40
C LYS A 126 -12.97 -8.88 -9.89
N MET A 127 -13.78 -9.74 -10.52
CA MET A 127 -13.88 -11.15 -10.13
C MET A 127 -12.56 -11.89 -10.34
N LEU A 128 -11.89 -11.66 -11.46
CA LEU A 128 -10.56 -12.22 -11.70
C LEU A 128 -9.56 -11.80 -10.61
N LEU A 129 -9.50 -10.52 -10.29
CA LEU A 129 -8.62 -10.01 -9.23
C LEU A 129 -8.95 -10.62 -7.87
N LEU A 130 -10.22 -10.76 -7.53
CA LEU A 130 -10.65 -11.38 -6.28
C LEU A 130 -10.19 -12.84 -6.18
N VAL A 131 -10.30 -13.61 -7.27
CA VAL A 131 -9.82 -15.00 -7.32
C VAL A 131 -8.30 -15.05 -7.16
N LEU A 132 -7.56 -14.20 -7.89
CA LEU A 132 -6.09 -14.15 -7.82
C LEU A 132 -5.61 -13.75 -6.41
N VAL A 133 -6.25 -12.77 -5.78
CA VAL A 133 -5.96 -12.40 -4.38
C VAL A 133 -6.26 -13.58 -3.45
N GLY A 134 -7.40 -14.25 -3.61
CA GLY A 134 -7.75 -15.42 -2.81
C GLY A 134 -6.71 -16.53 -2.91
N ILE A 135 -6.26 -16.87 -4.11
CA ILE A 135 -5.18 -17.85 -4.32
C ILE A 135 -3.89 -17.37 -3.64
N SER A 136 -3.48 -16.12 -3.91
CA SER A 136 -2.25 -15.54 -3.37
C SER A 136 -2.26 -15.46 -1.85
N PHE A 137 -3.43 -15.28 -1.23
CA PHE A 137 -3.60 -15.17 0.22
C PHE A 137 -3.09 -16.42 0.95
N PHE A 138 -3.43 -17.61 0.46
CA PHE A 138 -3.02 -18.86 1.09
C PHE A 138 -1.59 -19.31 0.71
N MET A 139 -1.00 -18.71 -0.33
CA MET A 139 0.36 -19.04 -0.70
C MET A 139 1.37 -18.52 0.33
N ARG A 140 2.38 -19.33 0.63
CA ARG A 140 3.58 -18.87 1.36
C ARG A 140 4.33 -17.84 0.53
N GLY A 141 5.23 -17.06 1.16
CA GLY A 141 6.15 -16.16 0.47
C GLY A 141 6.92 -16.91 -0.63
N SER A 142 6.88 -16.40 -1.85
CA SER A 142 7.53 -17.02 -2.99
C SER A 142 7.57 -16.10 -4.21
N PRO A 143 8.52 -16.30 -5.13
CA PRO A 143 8.55 -15.56 -6.40
C PRO A 143 7.26 -15.72 -7.23
N LEU A 144 6.61 -16.88 -7.15
CA LEU A 144 5.35 -17.14 -7.85
C LEU A 144 4.22 -16.26 -7.29
N LYS A 145 4.12 -16.12 -5.98
CA LYS A 145 3.16 -15.22 -5.33
C LYS A 145 3.35 -13.78 -5.79
N ASN A 146 4.60 -13.30 -5.81
CA ASN A 146 4.92 -11.96 -6.30
C ASN A 146 4.55 -11.78 -7.78
N ARG A 147 4.76 -12.82 -8.61
CA ARG A 147 4.35 -12.81 -10.02
C ARG A 147 2.83 -12.66 -10.15
N LEU A 148 2.04 -13.36 -9.34
CA LEU A 148 0.58 -13.21 -9.34
C LEU A 148 0.16 -11.79 -8.96
N TYR A 149 0.74 -11.21 -7.92
CA TYR A 149 0.46 -9.82 -7.56
C TYR A 149 0.86 -8.82 -8.64
N ARG A 150 2.01 -9.03 -9.32
CA ARG A 150 2.40 -8.19 -10.47
C ARG A 150 1.40 -8.31 -11.63
N LEU A 151 0.88 -9.50 -11.91
CA LEU A 151 -0.18 -9.71 -12.92
C LEU A 151 -1.47 -8.98 -12.56
N MET A 152 -1.77 -8.82 -11.27
CA MET A 152 -2.90 -8.01 -10.81
C MET A 152 -2.67 -6.51 -10.97
N GLY A 153 -1.43 -6.07 -11.16
CA GLY A 153 -1.05 -4.67 -11.32
C GLY A 153 -0.26 -4.09 -10.13
N VAL A 154 0.01 -4.87 -9.08
CA VAL A 154 0.87 -4.42 -7.97
C VAL A 154 2.31 -4.28 -8.45
N HIS A 155 2.95 -3.17 -8.11
CA HIS A 155 4.36 -2.92 -8.40
C HIS A 155 5.21 -3.45 -7.25
N ILE A 156 6.00 -4.49 -7.52
CA ILE A 156 6.83 -5.17 -6.49
C ILE A 156 8.27 -5.21 -6.98
N GLY A 157 9.20 -4.78 -6.15
CA GLY A 157 10.62 -4.79 -6.41
C GLY A 157 11.24 -6.19 -6.41
N LYS A 158 12.56 -6.22 -6.56
CA LYS A 158 13.37 -7.45 -6.54
C LYS A 158 13.52 -7.97 -5.11
N ASN A 159 13.63 -9.30 -4.95
CA ASN A 159 13.90 -9.95 -3.66
C ASN A 159 12.96 -9.53 -2.52
N THR A 160 11.78 -9.03 -2.84
CA THR A 160 10.73 -8.69 -1.88
C THR A 160 9.94 -9.95 -1.57
N GLU A 161 9.56 -10.12 -0.31
CA GLU A 161 8.81 -11.27 0.15
C GLU A 161 7.48 -10.84 0.78
N ILE A 162 6.39 -11.45 0.30
CA ILE A 162 5.04 -11.24 0.82
C ILE A 162 4.59 -12.54 1.49
N MET A 163 4.56 -12.53 2.82
CA MET A 163 4.24 -13.73 3.61
C MET A 163 2.80 -14.20 3.40
N GLN A 164 2.50 -15.42 3.88
CA GLN A 164 1.15 -16.00 3.78
C GLN A 164 0.11 -15.11 4.49
N MET A 165 -1.13 -15.21 4.03
CA MET A 165 -2.27 -14.48 4.58
C MET A 165 -2.12 -12.94 4.54
N ALA A 166 -1.14 -12.43 3.78
CA ALA A 166 -1.10 -11.02 3.46
C ALA A 166 -2.15 -10.70 2.39
N TRP A 167 -2.94 -9.64 2.63
CA TRP A 167 -4.00 -9.19 1.76
C TRP A 167 -3.61 -7.86 1.12
N LEU A 168 -3.38 -7.86 -0.20
CA LEU A 168 -3.23 -6.63 -0.98
C LEU A 168 -4.56 -6.31 -1.67
N ASP A 169 -4.92 -5.04 -1.64
CA ASP A 169 -6.22 -4.58 -2.13
C ASP A 169 -6.44 -4.92 -3.60
N HIS A 170 -7.62 -5.43 -3.91
CA HIS A 170 -8.06 -5.75 -5.27
C HIS A 170 -8.93 -4.65 -5.91
N PHE A 171 -9.21 -3.57 -5.20
CA PHE A 171 -9.95 -2.43 -5.75
C PHE A 171 -9.16 -1.75 -6.88
N ARG A 172 -7.92 -1.36 -6.59
CA ARG A 172 -6.96 -0.73 -7.49
C ARG A 172 -5.55 -1.18 -7.13
N PRO A 173 -5.19 -2.45 -7.44
CA PRO A 173 -3.89 -3.00 -7.06
C PRO A 173 -2.72 -2.22 -7.66
N GLU A 174 -2.94 -1.53 -8.79
CA GLU A 174 -1.97 -0.65 -9.43
C GLU A 174 -1.54 0.55 -8.57
N LEU A 175 -2.27 0.87 -7.50
CA LEU A 175 -1.90 1.92 -6.53
C LEU A 175 -0.96 1.42 -5.42
N ILE A 176 -0.48 0.18 -5.50
CA ILE A 176 0.43 -0.41 -4.51
C ILE A 176 1.82 -0.55 -5.11
N PHE A 177 2.79 0.11 -4.50
CA PHE A 177 4.21 0.07 -4.84
C PHE A 177 5.00 -0.46 -3.65
N ILE A 178 5.84 -1.45 -3.88
CA ILE A 178 6.70 -2.06 -2.87
C ILE A 178 8.10 -2.15 -3.45
N GLY A 179 9.07 -1.56 -2.76
CA GLY A 179 10.47 -1.52 -3.19
C GLY A 179 11.18 -2.88 -3.10
N ASP A 180 12.48 -2.84 -3.36
CA ASP A 180 13.36 -4.01 -3.35
C ASP A 180 13.64 -4.49 -1.92
N TYR A 181 13.93 -5.78 -1.75
CA TYR A 181 14.37 -6.38 -0.47
C TYR A 181 13.44 -6.07 0.71
N THR A 182 12.15 -5.89 0.47
CA THR A 182 11.15 -5.55 1.48
C THR A 182 10.38 -6.80 1.90
N LEU A 183 10.17 -6.96 3.20
CA LEU A 183 9.38 -8.05 3.78
C LEU A 183 8.03 -7.54 4.26
N LEU A 184 6.94 -8.12 3.75
CA LEU A 184 5.60 -7.97 4.30
C LEU A 184 5.28 -9.19 5.17
N GLY A 185 5.15 -8.98 6.48
CA GLY A 185 4.80 -10.02 7.43
C GLY A 185 3.43 -10.67 7.19
N ALA A 186 3.22 -11.84 7.74
CA ALA A 186 1.95 -12.55 7.64
C ALA A 186 0.77 -11.70 8.16
N PHE A 187 -0.43 -11.89 7.60
CA PHE A 187 -1.64 -11.15 7.96
C PHE A 187 -1.57 -9.63 7.72
N THR A 188 -0.56 -9.13 7.02
CA THR A 188 -0.52 -7.72 6.62
C THR A 188 -1.68 -7.41 5.68
N ARG A 189 -2.35 -6.27 5.89
CA ARG A 189 -3.41 -5.76 5.01
C ARG A 189 -3.01 -4.42 4.44
N ALA A 190 -2.88 -4.33 3.12
CA ALA A 190 -2.65 -3.09 2.40
C ALA A 190 -3.93 -2.70 1.66
N THR A 191 -4.57 -1.61 2.06
CA THR A 191 -5.86 -1.16 1.54
C THR A 191 -5.73 0.24 0.97
N VAL A 192 -5.88 0.37 -0.35
CA VAL A 192 -5.74 1.66 -1.06
C VAL A 192 -6.98 2.53 -0.97
N HIS A 193 -8.08 2.02 -0.42
CA HIS A 193 -9.34 2.74 -0.35
C HIS A 193 -10.02 2.62 1.01
N ALA A 194 -10.89 3.58 1.31
CA ALA A 194 -11.78 3.56 2.46
C ALA A 194 -13.13 4.22 2.11
N TYR A 195 -14.20 3.70 2.66
CA TYR A 195 -15.54 4.25 2.56
C TYR A 195 -16.08 4.52 3.95
N ASP A 196 -16.55 5.74 4.20
CA ASP A 196 -16.97 6.18 5.54
C ASP A 196 -18.45 5.88 5.89
N GLY A 197 -19.16 5.25 4.96
CA GLY A 197 -20.58 4.96 5.16
C GLY A 197 -21.52 6.15 4.93
N CYS A 198 -21.00 7.38 4.87
CA CYS A 198 -21.80 8.61 4.70
C CYS A 198 -21.71 9.20 3.29
N GLY A 199 -21.40 8.37 2.29
CA GLY A 199 -21.30 8.80 0.90
C GLY A 199 -19.96 9.41 0.52
N THR A 200 -18.92 9.24 1.36
CA THR A 200 -17.56 9.67 1.07
C THR A 200 -16.65 8.47 0.86
N PHE A 201 -15.95 8.48 -0.24
CA PHE A 201 -14.99 7.45 -0.63
C PHE A 201 -13.60 8.05 -0.78
N ARG A 202 -12.60 7.42 -0.19
CA ARG A 202 -11.20 7.84 -0.24
C ARG A 202 -10.37 6.78 -0.91
N TYR A 203 -9.39 7.19 -1.68
CA TYR A 203 -8.39 6.30 -2.26
C TYR A 203 -7.05 7.01 -2.39
N GLY A 204 -5.98 6.23 -2.44
CA GLY A 204 -4.64 6.81 -2.56
C GLY A 204 -3.55 5.77 -2.77
N LEU A 205 -2.33 6.25 -2.95
CA LEU A 205 -1.13 5.46 -3.14
C LEU A 205 -0.65 4.84 -1.83
N ILE A 206 -0.31 3.57 -1.90
CA ILE A 206 0.56 2.91 -0.94
C ILE A 206 1.92 2.78 -1.61
N GLU A 207 2.92 3.42 -1.04
CA GLU A 207 4.30 3.34 -1.51
C GLU A 207 5.19 2.95 -0.35
N ILE A 208 5.80 1.79 -0.46
CA ILE A 208 6.71 1.21 0.53
C ILE A 208 8.07 1.13 -0.13
N GLY A 209 9.06 1.77 0.48
CA GLY A 209 10.43 1.79 0.00
C GLY A 209 11.12 0.44 0.04
N SER A 210 12.41 0.47 -0.22
CA SER A 210 13.28 -0.70 -0.21
C SER A 210 13.79 -1.00 1.20
N HIS A 211 14.20 -2.26 1.43
CA HIS A 211 14.76 -2.72 2.71
C HIS A 211 13.84 -2.50 3.92
N CYS A 212 12.53 -2.44 3.69
CA CYS A 212 11.54 -2.30 4.75
C CYS A 212 11.16 -3.66 5.35
N THR A 213 10.82 -3.65 6.64
CA THR A 213 10.28 -4.83 7.33
C THR A 213 8.93 -4.49 7.93
N ILE A 214 7.87 -5.03 7.37
CA ILE A 214 6.52 -4.82 7.85
C ILE A 214 6.15 -5.96 8.79
N GLY A 215 5.91 -5.62 10.06
CA GLY A 215 5.54 -6.60 11.09
C GLY A 215 4.22 -7.32 10.76
N ALA A 216 4.09 -8.55 11.24
CA ALA A 216 2.88 -9.35 11.03
C ALA A 216 1.62 -8.65 11.55
N GLY A 217 0.50 -8.80 10.84
CA GLY A 217 -0.78 -8.19 11.23
C GLY A 217 -0.86 -6.68 11.03
N THR A 218 0.13 -6.07 10.36
CA THR A 218 0.13 -4.62 10.10
C THR A 218 -0.98 -4.24 9.11
N GLY A 219 -1.77 -3.22 9.46
CA GLY A 219 -2.72 -2.56 8.56
C GLY A 219 -2.08 -1.35 7.88
N ILE A 220 -2.11 -1.28 6.56
CA ILE A 220 -1.50 -0.21 5.77
C ILE A 220 -2.57 0.47 4.93
N GLY A 221 -2.80 1.76 5.16
CA GLY A 221 -3.58 2.64 4.29
C GLY A 221 -2.68 3.40 3.29
N PRO A 222 -3.26 4.33 2.50
CA PRO A 222 -2.48 5.19 1.61
C PRO A 222 -1.38 5.95 2.36
N ILE A 223 -0.12 5.69 2.02
CA ILE A 223 1.05 6.20 2.73
C ILE A 223 2.28 6.22 1.83
N LEU A 224 3.22 7.12 2.11
CA LEU A 224 4.60 7.06 1.64
C LEU A 224 5.49 6.57 2.79
N MET A 225 6.07 5.42 2.63
CA MET A 225 7.09 4.87 3.51
C MET A 225 8.42 4.86 2.77
N GLU A 226 9.41 5.56 3.31
CA GLU A 226 10.75 5.57 2.73
C GLU A 226 11.50 4.27 3.00
N ASP A 227 12.76 4.19 2.57
CA ASP A 227 13.59 3.00 2.72
C ASP A 227 13.95 2.70 4.18
N ASN A 228 14.30 1.45 4.47
CA ASN A 228 14.78 0.99 5.77
C ASN A 228 13.80 1.21 6.95
N VAL A 229 12.50 1.26 6.68
CA VAL A 229 11.48 1.40 7.72
C VAL A 229 11.10 0.04 8.29
N ARG A 230 10.91 -0.02 9.60
CA ARG A 230 10.38 -1.20 10.30
C ARG A 230 9.08 -0.87 10.99
N THR A 231 8.08 -1.75 10.85
CA THR A 231 6.86 -1.65 11.67
C THR A 231 6.81 -2.82 12.66
N LEU A 232 6.37 -2.52 13.89
CA LEU A 232 6.10 -3.56 14.88
C LEU A 232 4.87 -4.38 14.47
N PRO A 233 4.76 -5.65 14.90
CA PRO A 233 3.57 -6.45 14.65
C PRO A 233 2.29 -5.79 15.17
N GLY A 234 1.18 -5.96 14.43
CA GLY A 234 -0.12 -5.39 14.79
C GLY A 234 -0.23 -3.87 14.62
N THR A 235 0.78 -3.22 14.04
CA THR A 235 0.74 -1.77 13.78
C THR A 235 -0.37 -1.42 12.79
N THR A 236 -1.07 -0.30 13.03
CA THR A 236 -2.00 0.27 12.04
C THR A 236 -1.47 1.61 11.56
N LEU A 237 -1.18 1.69 10.28
CA LEU A 237 -0.72 2.90 9.62
C LEU A 237 -1.93 3.60 9.03
N SER A 238 -2.31 4.70 9.67
CA SER A 238 -3.43 5.52 9.22
C SER A 238 -3.10 6.24 7.91
N PRO A 239 -4.05 6.38 6.97
CA PRO A 239 -3.88 7.17 5.77
C PRO A 239 -3.61 8.66 6.03
N TYR A 240 -3.70 9.09 7.28
CA TYR A 240 -3.37 10.46 7.71
C TYR A 240 -1.87 10.66 8.02
N LEU A 241 -1.11 9.58 8.16
CA LEU A 241 0.34 9.65 8.24
C LEU A 241 0.87 9.77 6.80
N ALA A 242 1.02 10.99 6.33
CA ALA A 242 1.37 11.23 4.94
C ALA A 242 2.72 10.62 4.53
N ARG A 243 3.69 10.51 5.47
CA ARG A 243 5.05 10.06 5.20
C ARG A 243 5.72 9.46 6.43
N ILE A 244 6.38 8.31 6.26
CA ILE A 244 7.29 7.73 7.26
C ILE A 244 8.71 7.82 6.70
N ARG A 245 9.59 8.45 7.48
CA ARG A 245 10.97 8.70 7.06
C ARG A 245 11.82 7.44 7.13
N SER A 246 12.87 7.42 6.31
CA SER A 246 13.86 6.34 6.28
C SER A 246 14.45 6.06 7.66
N GLY A 247 14.68 4.77 7.94
CA GLY A 247 15.26 4.30 9.20
C GLY A 247 14.30 4.32 10.40
N SER A 248 13.04 4.74 10.22
CA SER A 248 12.07 4.80 11.32
C SER A 248 11.61 3.42 11.77
N VAL A 249 11.38 3.27 13.08
CA VAL A 249 10.66 2.15 13.68
C VAL A 249 9.29 2.66 14.14
N VAL A 250 8.22 2.04 13.63
CA VAL A 250 6.84 2.51 13.86
C VAL A 250 6.01 1.42 14.53
N GLY A 251 5.24 1.80 15.53
CA GLY A 251 4.32 0.92 16.21
C GLY A 251 4.28 1.21 17.71
N TYR A 252 3.36 0.56 18.40
CA TYR A 252 3.22 0.65 19.84
C TYR A 252 3.63 -0.67 20.47
N MET A 253 4.62 -0.63 21.35
CA MET A 253 4.96 -1.73 22.22
C MET A 253 4.45 -1.36 23.63
N PRO A 254 3.42 -2.05 24.15
CA PRO A 254 2.97 -1.78 25.50
C PRO A 254 4.13 -2.03 26.49
N PRO A 255 4.26 -1.24 27.57
CA PRO A 255 5.26 -1.52 28.58
C PRO A 255 5.06 -2.94 29.13
N PRO A 256 6.13 -3.63 29.52
CA PRO A 256 6.02 -4.97 30.07
C PRO A 256 5.11 -4.93 31.31
N VAL A 257 4.03 -5.69 31.27
CA VAL A 257 3.13 -5.85 32.41
C VAL A 257 3.87 -6.71 33.43
N LYS A 258 4.15 -6.15 34.61
CA LYS A 258 4.56 -6.99 35.75
C LYS A 258 3.35 -7.84 36.13
N LEU A 259 3.42 -9.13 35.86
CA LEU A 259 2.44 -10.08 36.39
C LEU A 259 2.68 -10.14 37.91
N GLU A 260 1.78 -9.54 38.68
CA GLU A 260 1.74 -9.75 40.14
C GLU A 260 1.45 -11.24 40.36
N GLY A 261 2.39 -11.95 40.95
CA GLY A 261 2.24 -13.36 41.30
C GLY A 261 3.11 -14.36 40.51
N SER A 262 4.03 -13.95 39.67
CA SER A 262 5.08 -14.88 39.24
C SER A 262 6.00 -15.18 40.43
N ALA A 263 5.66 -16.23 41.19
CA ALA A 263 6.59 -16.82 42.15
C ALA A 263 7.93 -17.02 41.44
N SER A 264 8.97 -16.44 41.99
CA SER A 264 10.33 -16.70 41.56
C SER A 264 10.53 -18.22 41.48
N VAL A 265 10.71 -18.73 40.28
CA VAL A 265 11.17 -20.11 40.11
C VAL A 265 12.57 -20.14 40.75
N GLN A 266 12.63 -20.64 42.00
CA GLN A 266 13.90 -20.93 42.64
C GLN A 266 14.59 -21.97 41.76
N GLN A 267 15.73 -21.57 41.20
CA GLN A 267 16.63 -22.52 40.58
C GLN A 267 17.02 -23.53 41.65
N PRO A 268 16.98 -24.86 41.38
CA PRO A 268 17.44 -25.84 42.31
C PRO A 268 18.95 -25.59 42.56
N GLN A 269 19.31 -25.33 43.79
CA GLN A 269 20.71 -25.30 44.23
C GLN A 269 21.28 -26.66 43.93
N SER A 270 22.29 -26.71 43.04
CA SER A 270 23.14 -27.88 42.85
C SER A 270 23.98 -28.02 44.09
N ASP A 271 23.61 -28.94 44.99
CA ASP A 271 24.49 -29.44 46.05
C ASP A 271 25.68 -30.15 45.38
N VAL A 272 26.75 -29.43 45.23
CA VAL A 272 28.06 -30.03 45.00
C VAL A 272 28.55 -30.56 46.33
N ARG A 273 28.34 -31.85 46.64
CA ARG A 273 29.07 -32.55 47.69
C ARG A 273 30.51 -32.73 47.20
N SER A 274 31.38 -32.06 47.87
CA SER A 274 32.82 -32.38 47.88
C SER A 274 33.04 -33.59 48.82
N ASP A 275 33.49 -34.69 48.25
CA ASP A 275 34.28 -35.71 48.93
C ASP A 275 35.61 -35.90 48.17
#